data_74f0bb7021fa03db11844262ae14bf0b
#
_entry.id   74f0bb7021fa03db11844262ae14bf0b
#
_cell.length_a   1.000
_cell.length_b   1.000
_cell.length_c   1.000
_cell.angle_alpha   90.00
_cell.angle_beta   90.00
_cell.angle_gamma   90.00
#
_symmetry.space_group_name_H-M   'P 1'
#
loop_
_entity.id
_entity.type
_entity.pdbx_description
1 polymer ?
#
loop_
_entity_poly.entity_id
_entity_poly.type
_entity_poly.pdbx_seq_one_letter_code
_entity_poly.pdbx_strand_id
1 'polypeptide(L)'
;MTACAQSISNTTTSNTATSTTSTTNAKKTSYFTDKDYDSSYDEKTAATVTLSESSATVSGDGVAVSDSTVTISKSGTYVISGQSDGVQIKIEAEKTDDVHLVLNGVTMTNTNAAISAKSAGHVYVTLVDGTTNSLSDSATNSDEKADAALFSKVDLTINGKGTLNVDGKKNNGIKANDTLHITGGTYNITAVGDAFNVNDELNITGTTMTVDAKEDGVKVDNDDDTSVGTMYLSDNTITVTAGDDGIHASGDLVIDSGTYTVKKSTEGLEGKSITINGGDITIYSTDDGVNAANKNAQQSEIFFTMNGGNLTVEVGQGDTDPIDSNGNITVNGGTIKMTGQSGFDFDGTATYTGGDIYINGEKQTEIVNSMPGGGGAPGGGPQGNGGPGGRP
;
A
#
# COMPACT_ATOMS: atom_id res chain seq x y z
N MET A 1 36.59 69.44 -24.61
CA MET A 1 35.99 69.38 -23.30
C MET A 1 35.94 67.90 -22.92
N THR A 2 36.90 67.53 -22.11
CA THR A 2 37.21 66.11 -21.76
C THR A 2 36.68 65.85 -20.36
N ALA A 3 35.85 64.88 -20.21
CA ALA A 3 35.35 64.43 -18.89
C ALA A 3 36.09 63.16 -18.46
N CYS A 4 36.80 63.29 -17.34
CA CYS A 4 37.40 62.11 -16.63
C CYS A 4 36.32 61.29 -15.93
N ALA A 5 36.42 59.98 -16.10
CA ALA A 5 35.69 59.02 -15.27
C ALA A 5 36.67 58.33 -14.31
N GLN A 6 36.43 58.49 -13.02
CA GLN A 6 37.14 57.75 -11.95
C GLN A 6 36.55 56.34 -11.77
N SER A 7 37.42 55.35 -11.77
CA SER A 7 37.09 53.97 -11.42
C SER A 7 37.19 53.78 -9.92
N ILE A 8 36.14 53.32 -9.31
CA ILE A 8 36.10 52.86 -7.91
C ILE A 8 36.21 51.32 -7.91
N SER A 9 37.28 50.79 -7.33
CA SER A 9 37.45 49.35 -7.10
C SER A 9 36.68 48.93 -5.85
N ASN A 10 35.69 48.10 -6.00
CA ASN A 10 35.04 47.43 -4.89
C ASN A 10 35.66 46.04 -4.67
N THR A 11 36.27 45.88 -3.49
CA THR A 11 36.78 44.61 -3.02
C THR A 11 35.58 43.78 -2.49
N THR A 12 35.22 42.72 -3.18
CA THR A 12 34.16 41.81 -2.74
C THR A 12 34.78 40.69 -1.92
N THR A 13 34.47 40.69 -0.65
CA THR A 13 34.78 39.55 0.28
C THR A 13 33.83 38.41 -0.06
N SER A 14 34.36 37.28 -0.52
CA SER A 14 33.59 36.07 -0.77
C SER A 14 33.31 35.36 0.54
N ASN A 15 32.06 35.40 1.01
CA ASN A 15 31.55 34.47 2.01
C ASN A 15 31.15 33.16 1.31
N THR A 16 31.92 32.12 1.56
CA THR A 16 31.56 30.76 1.15
C THR A 16 30.45 30.27 2.07
N ALA A 17 29.21 30.34 1.59
CA ALA A 17 28.09 29.67 2.24
C ALA A 17 28.16 28.20 1.87
N THR A 18 28.36 27.35 2.86
CA THR A 18 28.23 25.88 2.73
C THR A 18 26.75 25.58 2.48
N SER A 19 26.44 25.21 1.24
CA SER A 19 25.11 24.72 0.86
C SER A 19 24.95 23.32 1.43
N THR A 20 24.20 23.18 2.49
CA THR A 20 23.62 21.88 2.89
C THR A 20 22.54 21.56 1.85
N THR A 21 22.86 20.60 0.99
CA THR A 21 21.90 20.04 0.05
C THR A 21 20.92 19.18 0.86
N SER A 22 19.77 19.75 1.18
CA SER A 22 18.64 18.93 1.59
C SER A 22 18.17 18.19 0.33
N THR A 23 18.31 16.89 0.32
CA THR A 23 17.64 16.01 -0.65
C THR A 23 16.15 16.09 -0.36
N THR A 24 15.47 17.01 -1.00
CA THR A 24 14.01 16.95 -1.11
C THR A 24 13.70 15.78 -2.03
N ASN A 25 13.13 14.72 -1.49
CA ASN A 25 12.51 13.69 -2.28
C ASN A 25 11.54 14.37 -3.25
N ALA A 26 11.79 14.23 -4.54
CA ALA A 26 10.91 14.78 -5.55
C ALA A 26 9.57 14.06 -5.41
N LYS A 27 8.52 14.77 -4.97
CA LYS A 27 7.16 14.23 -4.87
C LYS A 27 6.81 13.61 -6.22
N LYS A 28 6.43 12.33 -6.27
CA LYS A 28 5.95 11.66 -7.47
C LYS A 28 4.80 12.48 -8.04
N THR A 29 4.91 12.94 -9.27
CA THR A 29 3.98 13.92 -9.87
C THR A 29 2.66 13.31 -10.32
N SER A 30 2.57 11.98 -10.40
CA SER A 30 1.34 11.25 -10.70
C SER A 30 1.46 9.80 -10.20
N TYR A 31 0.46 9.35 -9.46
CA TYR A 31 0.33 7.96 -9.02
C TYR A 31 -0.50 7.13 -9.99
N PHE A 32 -1.19 7.78 -10.93
CA PHE A 32 -2.07 7.16 -11.91
C PHE A 32 -1.89 7.83 -13.27
N THR A 33 -2.21 7.10 -14.32
CA THR A 33 -2.31 7.61 -15.69
C THR A 33 -3.78 7.77 -16.09
N ASP A 34 -4.06 8.52 -17.16
CA ASP A 34 -5.43 8.64 -17.69
C ASP A 34 -6.02 7.26 -18.06
N LYS A 35 -5.17 6.31 -18.45
CA LYS A 35 -5.57 4.97 -18.84
C LYS A 35 -6.06 4.13 -17.65
N ASP A 36 -5.56 4.39 -16.44
CA ASP A 36 -6.03 3.70 -15.23
C ASP A 36 -7.49 4.04 -14.89
N TYR A 37 -7.97 5.20 -15.33
CA TYR A 37 -9.36 5.63 -15.17
C TYR A 37 -10.26 5.27 -16.36
N ASP A 38 -9.69 4.83 -17.50
CA ASP A 38 -10.47 4.54 -18.71
C ASP A 38 -11.13 3.15 -18.59
N SER A 39 -12.39 3.14 -18.21
CA SER A 39 -13.26 1.96 -18.16
C SER A 39 -14.11 1.79 -19.43
N SER A 40 -13.87 2.58 -20.47
CA SER A 40 -14.63 2.53 -21.71
C SER A 40 -14.23 1.34 -22.60
N TYR A 41 -15.21 0.76 -23.28
CA TYR A 41 -14.99 -0.30 -24.27
C TYR A 41 -16.09 -0.28 -25.32
N ASP A 42 -15.81 -0.87 -26.49
CA ASP A 42 -16.79 -1.03 -27.58
C ASP A 42 -17.23 -2.51 -27.67
N GLU A 43 -18.47 -2.76 -27.24
CA GLU A 43 -19.06 -4.12 -27.29
C GLU A 43 -19.09 -4.74 -28.70
N LYS A 44 -19.07 -3.92 -29.75
CA LYS A 44 -19.15 -4.42 -31.14
C LYS A 44 -17.83 -4.99 -31.63
N THR A 45 -16.73 -4.52 -31.08
CA THR A 45 -15.39 -4.95 -31.48
C THR A 45 -14.74 -5.87 -30.44
N ALA A 46 -15.31 -5.94 -29.24
CA ALA A 46 -14.81 -6.79 -28.16
C ALA A 46 -15.03 -8.28 -28.49
N ALA A 47 -14.05 -9.10 -28.17
CA ALA A 47 -14.24 -10.54 -28.07
C ALA A 47 -15.11 -10.88 -26.86
N THR A 48 -15.82 -12.01 -26.91
CA THR A 48 -16.70 -12.41 -25.82
C THR A 48 -16.30 -13.76 -25.23
N VAL A 49 -16.43 -13.87 -23.91
CA VAL A 49 -16.29 -15.11 -23.16
C VAL A 49 -17.55 -15.31 -22.32
N THR A 50 -18.35 -16.29 -22.67
CA THR A 50 -19.55 -16.64 -21.91
C THR A 50 -19.27 -17.93 -21.13
N LEU A 51 -19.22 -17.78 -19.82
CA LEU A 51 -18.99 -18.87 -18.88
C LEU A 51 -20.26 -19.71 -18.67
N SER A 52 -20.11 -21.01 -18.52
CA SER A 52 -21.22 -21.95 -18.31
C SER A 52 -20.70 -23.18 -17.55
N GLU A 53 -21.16 -23.40 -16.32
CA GLU A 53 -20.76 -24.53 -15.45
C GLU A 53 -19.23 -24.79 -15.49
N SER A 54 -18.79 -25.85 -16.18
CA SER A 54 -17.36 -26.22 -16.29
C SER A 54 -16.76 -25.91 -17.65
N SER A 55 -17.39 -25.06 -18.47
CA SER A 55 -16.97 -24.71 -19.82
C SER A 55 -17.15 -23.23 -20.13
N ALA A 56 -16.64 -22.81 -21.28
CA ALA A 56 -16.88 -21.47 -21.81
C ALA A 56 -17.12 -21.51 -23.32
N THR A 57 -17.90 -20.56 -23.81
CA THR A 57 -18.04 -20.27 -25.25
C THR A 57 -17.32 -18.95 -25.52
N VAL A 58 -16.49 -18.94 -26.54
CA VAL A 58 -15.70 -17.75 -26.92
C VAL A 58 -16.04 -17.33 -28.36
N SER A 59 -16.02 -16.02 -28.61
CA SER A 59 -16.17 -15.42 -29.93
C SER A 59 -15.25 -14.23 -30.08
N GLY A 60 -14.64 -14.06 -31.23
CA GLY A 60 -13.67 -12.99 -31.50
C GLY A 60 -12.25 -13.52 -31.66
N ASP A 61 -11.33 -12.62 -31.95
CA ASP A 61 -9.91 -12.95 -32.16
C ASP A 61 -9.12 -12.91 -30.84
N GLY A 62 -8.00 -13.60 -30.78
CA GLY A 62 -7.09 -13.59 -29.63
C GLY A 62 -7.56 -14.37 -28.39
N VAL A 63 -8.69 -15.09 -28.47
CA VAL A 63 -9.22 -15.91 -27.39
C VAL A 63 -9.55 -17.31 -27.89
N ALA A 64 -9.19 -18.31 -27.08
CA ALA A 64 -9.48 -19.72 -27.37
C ALA A 64 -9.88 -20.43 -26.07
N VAL A 65 -10.65 -21.52 -26.21
CA VAL A 65 -10.98 -22.40 -25.11
C VAL A 65 -10.52 -23.82 -25.41
N SER A 66 -9.86 -24.44 -24.44
CA SER A 66 -9.49 -25.85 -24.47
C SER A 66 -9.76 -26.44 -23.09
N ASP A 67 -10.54 -27.50 -23.04
CA ASP A 67 -11.05 -28.08 -21.80
C ASP A 67 -11.75 -27.00 -20.95
N SER A 68 -11.28 -26.77 -19.73
CA SER A 68 -11.78 -25.73 -18.83
C SER A 68 -10.86 -24.50 -18.77
N THR A 69 -10.01 -24.29 -19.76
CA THR A 69 -9.10 -23.12 -19.81
C THR A 69 -9.45 -22.21 -20.97
N VAL A 70 -9.72 -20.96 -20.69
CA VAL A 70 -9.82 -19.86 -21.65
C VAL A 70 -8.47 -19.19 -21.72
N THR A 71 -7.82 -19.21 -22.87
CA THR A 71 -6.52 -18.55 -23.10
C THR A 71 -6.72 -17.30 -23.94
N ILE A 72 -6.28 -16.15 -23.42
CA ILE A 72 -6.20 -14.86 -24.10
C ILE A 72 -4.74 -14.63 -24.49
N SER A 73 -4.50 -14.50 -25.79
CA SER A 73 -3.15 -14.50 -26.36
C SER A 73 -2.81 -13.28 -27.22
N LYS A 74 -3.68 -12.28 -27.28
CA LYS A 74 -3.47 -11.04 -28.05
C LYS A 74 -3.99 -9.83 -27.30
N SER A 75 -3.50 -8.65 -27.71
CA SER A 75 -4.12 -7.37 -27.32
C SER A 75 -5.57 -7.30 -27.74
N GLY A 76 -6.38 -6.62 -26.96
CA GLY A 76 -7.80 -6.43 -27.26
C GLY A 76 -8.67 -6.37 -26.03
N THR A 77 -9.97 -6.18 -26.25
CA THR A 77 -11.00 -6.16 -25.21
C THR A 77 -11.79 -7.46 -25.22
N TYR A 78 -11.97 -8.05 -24.04
CA TYR A 78 -12.61 -9.33 -23.80
C TYR A 78 -13.73 -9.16 -22.76
N VAL A 79 -14.98 -9.19 -23.22
CA VAL A 79 -16.14 -9.11 -22.32
C VAL A 79 -16.45 -10.49 -21.78
N ILE A 80 -16.39 -10.63 -20.47
CA ILE A 80 -16.57 -11.89 -19.77
C ILE A 80 -17.87 -11.82 -18.98
N SER A 81 -18.72 -12.85 -19.12
CA SER A 81 -19.99 -12.93 -18.41
C SER A 81 -20.35 -14.36 -18.07
N GLY A 82 -21.32 -14.52 -17.15
CA GLY A 82 -21.83 -15.83 -16.74
C GLY A 82 -21.08 -16.41 -15.55
N GLN A 83 -21.31 -17.70 -15.28
CA GLN A 83 -20.78 -18.34 -14.10
C GLN A 83 -20.15 -19.69 -14.42
N SER A 84 -19.08 -20.04 -13.72
CA SER A 84 -18.39 -21.30 -13.88
C SER A 84 -17.78 -21.78 -12.56
N ASP A 85 -17.85 -23.12 -12.41
CA ASP A 85 -17.08 -23.84 -11.40
C ASP A 85 -16.07 -24.74 -12.15
N GLY A 86 -14.82 -24.24 -12.23
CA GLY A 86 -13.69 -24.95 -12.84
C GLY A 86 -13.06 -24.29 -14.05
N VAL A 87 -13.69 -23.30 -14.70
CA VAL A 87 -13.03 -22.54 -15.79
C VAL A 87 -11.98 -21.59 -15.22
N GLN A 88 -10.79 -21.62 -15.83
CA GLN A 88 -9.72 -20.66 -15.58
C GLN A 88 -9.55 -19.73 -16.79
N ILE A 89 -9.37 -18.42 -16.55
CA ILE A 89 -8.92 -17.49 -17.56
C ILE A 89 -7.42 -17.28 -17.44
N LYS A 90 -6.67 -17.61 -18.49
CA LYS A 90 -5.24 -17.34 -18.59
C LYS A 90 -4.97 -16.27 -19.61
N ILE A 91 -4.09 -15.32 -19.26
CA ILE A 91 -3.58 -14.32 -20.16
C ILE A 91 -2.12 -14.66 -20.45
N GLU A 92 -1.85 -14.96 -21.71
CA GLU A 92 -0.53 -15.33 -22.24
C GLU A 92 -0.30 -14.58 -23.56
N ALA A 93 -0.33 -13.25 -23.50
CA ALA A 93 -0.12 -12.35 -24.62
C ALA A 93 1.34 -11.90 -24.73
N GLU A 94 1.71 -11.27 -25.85
CA GLU A 94 3.04 -10.69 -26.01
C GLU A 94 3.27 -9.54 -25.01
N LYS A 95 4.53 -9.32 -24.63
CA LYS A 95 4.90 -8.26 -23.67
C LYS A 95 4.64 -6.83 -24.16
N THR A 96 4.21 -6.66 -25.39
CA THR A 96 3.81 -5.38 -25.98
C THR A 96 2.31 -5.23 -26.11
N ASP A 97 1.57 -6.28 -25.73
CA ASP A 97 0.12 -6.36 -25.89
C ASP A 97 -0.59 -5.99 -24.59
N ASP A 98 -1.42 -4.97 -24.64
CA ASP A 98 -2.32 -4.66 -23.53
C ASP A 98 -3.60 -5.47 -23.67
N VAL A 99 -4.00 -6.11 -22.59
CA VAL A 99 -5.22 -6.93 -22.52
C VAL A 99 -6.25 -6.26 -21.62
N HIS A 100 -7.45 -6.05 -22.12
CA HIS A 100 -8.55 -5.46 -21.38
C HIS A 100 -9.65 -6.49 -21.13
N LEU A 101 -9.80 -6.92 -19.88
CA LEU A 101 -10.89 -7.76 -19.40
C LEU A 101 -12.05 -6.88 -18.92
N VAL A 102 -13.25 -7.14 -19.39
CA VAL A 102 -14.47 -6.47 -18.92
C VAL A 102 -15.33 -7.49 -18.19
N LEU A 103 -15.41 -7.40 -16.88
CA LEU A 103 -16.19 -8.32 -16.05
C LEU A 103 -17.63 -7.83 -15.94
N ASN A 104 -18.54 -8.56 -16.59
CA ASN A 104 -19.97 -8.22 -16.71
C ASN A 104 -20.83 -9.29 -16.04
N GLY A 105 -20.89 -9.29 -14.71
CA GLY A 105 -21.68 -10.25 -13.92
C GLY A 105 -21.04 -11.65 -13.94
N VAL A 106 -19.76 -11.71 -13.61
CA VAL A 106 -18.96 -12.94 -13.61
C VAL A 106 -19.00 -13.61 -12.24
N THR A 107 -19.17 -14.94 -12.22
CA THR A 107 -18.90 -15.76 -11.02
C THR A 107 -17.99 -16.91 -11.41
N MET A 108 -16.79 -16.94 -10.84
CA MET A 108 -15.79 -17.96 -11.13
C MET A 108 -15.24 -18.58 -9.86
N THR A 109 -15.27 -19.90 -9.80
CA THR A 109 -14.49 -20.71 -8.86
C THR A 109 -13.55 -21.60 -9.65
N ASN A 110 -12.29 -21.69 -9.26
CA ASN A 110 -11.33 -22.59 -9.88
C ASN A 110 -10.46 -23.31 -8.84
N THR A 111 -9.87 -24.42 -9.18
CA THR A 111 -8.89 -25.10 -8.32
C THR A 111 -7.63 -24.25 -8.13
N ASN A 112 -7.19 -23.54 -9.18
CA ASN A 112 -6.10 -22.55 -9.14
C ASN A 112 -6.69 -21.13 -9.21
N ALA A 113 -5.89 -20.12 -9.49
CA ALA A 113 -6.40 -18.76 -9.71
C ALA A 113 -7.52 -18.75 -10.76
N ALA A 114 -8.65 -18.11 -10.45
CA ALA A 114 -9.75 -17.98 -11.41
C ALA A 114 -9.32 -17.19 -12.65
N ILE A 115 -8.56 -16.11 -12.44
CA ILE A 115 -7.91 -15.30 -13.49
C ILE A 115 -6.40 -15.27 -13.20
N SER A 116 -5.59 -15.63 -14.19
CA SER A 116 -4.14 -15.71 -14.09
C SER A 116 -3.46 -15.05 -15.29
N ALA A 117 -2.91 -13.85 -15.09
CA ALA A 117 -2.10 -13.16 -16.09
C ALA A 117 -0.63 -13.57 -15.97
N LYS A 118 -0.13 -14.33 -16.93
CA LYS A 118 1.26 -14.82 -16.96
C LYS A 118 2.17 -13.93 -17.79
N SER A 119 1.64 -13.34 -18.88
CA SER A 119 2.38 -12.38 -19.72
C SER A 119 1.42 -11.47 -20.48
N ALA A 120 1.75 -10.20 -20.54
CA ALA A 120 1.14 -9.14 -21.35
C ALA A 120 2.06 -7.90 -21.26
N GLY A 121 1.71 -6.83 -21.96
CA GLY A 121 2.28 -5.50 -21.70
C GLY A 121 1.68 -4.90 -20.43
N HIS A 122 0.34 -4.91 -20.36
CA HIS A 122 -0.45 -4.50 -19.20
C HIS A 122 -1.80 -5.21 -19.20
N VAL A 123 -2.36 -5.52 -18.05
CA VAL A 123 -3.71 -6.07 -17.92
C VAL A 123 -4.63 -5.05 -17.25
N TYR A 124 -5.70 -4.69 -17.95
CA TYR A 124 -6.79 -3.86 -17.42
C TYR A 124 -8.00 -4.73 -17.11
N VAL A 125 -8.61 -4.54 -15.95
CA VAL A 125 -9.84 -5.23 -15.55
C VAL A 125 -10.89 -4.18 -15.24
N THR A 126 -11.92 -4.10 -16.06
CA THR A 126 -13.05 -3.17 -15.83
C THR A 126 -14.22 -3.91 -15.19
N LEU A 127 -14.68 -3.39 -14.05
CA LEU A 127 -15.90 -3.84 -13.38
C LEU A 127 -17.09 -3.04 -13.93
N VAL A 128 -17.96 -3.71 -14.70
CA VAL A 128 -19.12 -3.05 -15.34
C VAL A 128 -20.06 -2.48 -14.27
N ASP A 129 -20.48 -1.24 -14.46
CA ASP A 129 -21.37 -0.55 -13.53
C ASP A 129 -22.68 -1.35 -13.29
N GLY A 130 -23.11 -1.41 -12.02
CA GLY A 130 -24.31 -2.13 -11.59
C GLY A 130 -24.17 -3.67 -11.59
N THR A 131 -23.00 -4.22 -11.94
CA THR A 131 -22.75 -5.67 -11.88
C THR A 131 -22.02 -6.08 -10.61
N THR A 132 -22.22 -7.34 -10.22
CA THR A 132 -21.45 -8.01 -9.17
C THR A 132 -20.65 -9.14 -9.79
N ASN A 133 -19.35 -9.13 -9.55
CA ASN A 133 -18.41 -10.12 -10.01
C ASN A 133 -17.84 -10.87 -8.80
N SER A 134 -17.58 -12.16 -8.93
CA SER A 134 -17.04 -12.99 -7.86
C SER A 134 -15.94 -13.91 -8.38
N LEU A 135 -14.79 -13.91 -7.73
CA LEU A 135 -13.64 -14.74 -8.06
C LEU A 135 -13.21 -15.52 -6.82
N SER A 136 -12.95 -16.81 -6.98
CA SER A 136 -12.42 -17.66 -5.90
C SER A 136 -11.47 -18.70 -6.46
N ASP A 137 -10.38 -18.95 -5.74
CA ASP A 137 -9.57 -20.14 -5.93
C ASP A 137 -10.01 -21.24 -4.94
N SER A 138 -9.18 -22.28 -4.77
CA SER A 138 -9.40 -23.40 -3.86
C SER A 138 -8.23 -23.54 -2.89
N ALA A 139 -8.52 -24.02 -1.68
CA ALA A 139 -7.50 -24.41 -0.70
C ALA A 139 -6.52 -25.47 -1.23
N THR A 140 -6.88 -26.17 -2.32
CA THR A 140 -6.03 -27.16 -3.00
C THR A 140 -5.28 -26.57 -4.20
N ASN A 141 -5.28 -25.25 -4.40
CA ASN A 141 -4.48 -24.58 -5.41
C ASN A 141 -3.01 -25.03 -5.28
N SER A 142 -2.47 -25.61 -6.34
CA SER A 142 -1.12 -26.17 -6.38
C SER A 142 -0.09 -25.26 -7.05
N ASP A 143 -0.52 -24.12 -7.62
CA ASP A 143 0.40 -23.12 -8.21
C ASP A 143 0.87 -22.17 -7.10
N GLU A 144 1.96 -22.52 -6.42
CA GLU A 144 2.55 -21.74 -5.33
C GLU A 144 3.01 -20.32 -5.74
N LYS A 145 3.11 -20.05 -7.03
CA LYS A 145 3.43 -18.71 -7.55
C LYS A 145 2.20 -17.86 -7.84
N ALA A 146 1.07 -18.54 -8.12
CA ALA A 146 -0.22 -17.91 -8.39
C ALA A 146 -1.24 -18.39 -7.33
N ASP A 147 -0.87 -18.28 -6.08
CA ASP A 147 -1.61 -18.70 -4.89
C ASP A 147 -2.67 -17.66 -4.47
N ALA A 148 -3.45 -17.19 -5.42
CA ALA A 148 -4.48 -16.17 -5.25
C ALA A 148 -5.70 -16.46 -6.13
N ALA A 149 -6.85 -15.87 -5.79
CA ALA A 149 -8.04 -15.97 -6.64
C ALA A 149 -7.89 -15.18 -7.96
N LEU A 150 -7.23 -14.01 -7.91
CA LEU A 150 -6.77 -13.24 -9.04
C LEU A 150 -5.27 -13.04 -8.95
N PHE A 151 -4.55 -13.48 -9.98
CA PHE A 151 -3.10 -13.38 -10.04
C PHE A 151 -2.64 -12.63 -11.28
N SER A 152 -1.70 -11.69 -11.12
CA SER A 152 -0.98 -11.06 -12.23
C SER A 152 0.53 -11.09 -12.00
N LYS A 153 1.25 -11.48 -13.04
CA LYS A 153 2.72 -11.39 -13.07
C LYS A 153 3.20 -10.09 -13.72
N VAL A 154 2.29 -9.30 -14.24
CA VAL A 154 2.56 -8.05 -14.98
C VAL A 154 1.72 -6.94 -14.38
N ASP A 155 1.98 -5.72 -14.76
CA ASP A 155 1.18 -4.56 -14.32
C ASP A 155 -0.32 -4.82 -14.49
N LEU A 156 -1.07 -4.52 -13.44
CA LEU A 156 -2.50 -4.72 -13.36
C LEU A 156 -3.20 -3.42 -12.97
N THR A 157 -4.24 -3.07 -13.72
CA THR A 157 -5.17 -2.01 -13.31
C THR A 157 -6.56 -2.62 -13.15
N ILE A 158 -7.25 -2.32 -12.04
CA ILE A 158 -8.66 -2.63 -11.84
C ILE A 158 -9.43 -1.33 -11.74
N ASN A 159 -10.44 -1.14 -12.60
CA ASN A 159 -11.22 0.08 -12.67
C ASN A 159 -12.73 -0.17 -12.85
N GLY A 160 -13.50 0.89 -13.00
CA GLY A 160 -14.95 0.82 -13.19
C GLY A 160 -15.72 1.04 -11.89
N LYS A 161 -17.04 0.74 -11.91
CA LYS A 161 -17.96 1.05 -10.78
C LYS A 161 -18.70 -0.18 -10.26
N GLY A 162 -18.46 -1.35 -10.85
CA GLY A 162 -19.07 -2.60 -10.40
C GLY A 162 -18.52 -3.06 -9.05
N THR A 163 -19.03 -4.20 -8.61
CA THR A 163 -18.57 -4.87 -7.37
C THR A 163 -17.71 -6.08 -7.73
N LEU A 164 -16.61 -6.26 -7.01
CA LEU A 164 -15.76 -7.44 -7.05
C LEU A 164 -15.70 -8.09 -5.67
N ASN A 165 -16.21 -9.31 -5.57
CA ASN A 165 -16.03 -10.18 -4.42
C ASN A 165 -14.87 -11.13 -4.72
N VAL A 166 -13.92 -11.25 -3.79
CA VAL A 166 -12.78 -12.15 -3.92
C VAL A 166 -12.65 -13.02 -2.68
N ASP A 167 -12.45 -14.31 -2.90
CA ASP A 167 -12.24 -15.29 -1.83
C ASP A 167 -10.97 -16.10 -2.10
N GLY A 168 -9.87 -15.67 -1.49
CA GLY A 168 -8.54 -16.30 -1.54
C GLY A 168 -8.47 -17.47 -0.54
N LYS A 169 -8.84 -18.66 -0.98
CA LYS A 169 -8.92 -19.86 -0.12
C LYS A 169 -7.57 -20.54 0.05
N LYS A 170 -6.65 -20.39 -0.89
CA LYS A 170 -5.31 -20.95 -0.77
C LYS A 170 -4.43 -20.06 0.09
N ASN A 171 -4.33 -18.83 -0.27
CA ASN A 171 -3.48 -17.83 0.34
C ASN A 171 -4.07 -16.44 0.09
N ASN A 172 -3.70 -15.77 -1.00
CA ASN A 172 -4.03 -14.38 -1.24
C ASN A 172 -5.37 -14.18 -1.96
N GLY A 173 -6.00 -13.04 -1.76
CA GLY A 173 -7.16 -12.63 -2.54
C GLY A 173 -6.74 -12.17 -3.94
N ILE A 174 -6.00 -11.08 -4.03
CA ILE A 174 -5.45 -10.49 -5.26
C ILE A 174 -3.94 -10.39 -5.10
N LYS A 175 -3.20 -11.00 -6.03
CA LYS A 175 -1.73 -10.96 -6.04
C LYS A 175 -1.21 -10.38 -7.33
N ALA A 176 -0.33 -9.39 -7.25
CA ALA A 176 0.38 -8.81 -8.38
C ALA A 176 1.88 -8.78 -8.11
N ASN A 177 2.68 -9.32 -9.03
CA ASN A 177 4.14 -9.36 -8.88
C ASN A 177 4.83 -8.06 -9.31
N ASP A 178 4.14 -7.21 -10.04
CA ASP A 178 4.61 -5.89 -10.45
C ASP A 178 3.68 -4.83 -9.82
N THR A 179 3.19 -3.85 -10.58
CA THR A 179 2.32 -2.77 -10.10
C THR A 179 0.84 -3.18 -10.08
N LEU A 180 0.10 -2.73 -9.06
CA LEU A 180 -1.37 -2.77 -9.04
C LEU A 180 -1.95 -1.38 -8.84
N HIS A 181 -2.74 -0.91 -9.79
CA HIS A 181 -3.55 0.30 -9.67
C HIS A 181 -5.04 -0.04 -9.53
N ILE A 182 -5.74 0.62 -8.63
CA ILE A 182 -7.19 0.47 -8.45
C ILE A 182 -7.85 1.84 -8.46
N THR A 183 -8.75 2.06 -9.42
CA THR A 183 -9.45 3.34 -9.60
C THR A 183 -10.97 3.13 -9.63
N GLY A 184 -11.61 3.29 -8.45
CA GLY A 184 -13.05 3.09 -8.29
C GLY A 184 -13.47 1.64 -8.02
N GLY A 185 -14.79 1.40 -7.93
CA GLY A 185 -15.39 0.11 -7.65
C GLY A 185 -15.63 -0.18 -6.17
N THR A 186 -16.34 -1.29 -5.93
CA THR A 186 -16.61 -1.81 -4.58
C THR A 186 -15.99 -3.19 -4.45
N TYR A 187 -15.27 -3.43 -3.37
CA TYR A 187 -14.52 -4.67 -3.16
C TYR A 187 -14.89 -5.30 -1.81
N ASN A 188 -15.17 -6.61 -1.83
CA ASN A 188 -15.29 -7.42 -0.63
C ASN A 188 -14.30 -8.56 -0.76
N ILE A 189 -13.24 -8.55 0.03
CA ILE A 189 -12.14 -9.51 -0.11
C ILE A 189 -11.96 -10.27 1.19
N THR A 190 -11.97 -11.60 1.08
CA THR A 190 -11.56 -12.50 2.15
C THR A 190 -10.34 -13.30 1.69
N ALA A 191 -9.39 -13.55 2.59
CA ALA A 191 -8.20 -14.33 2.28
C ALA A 191 -7.69 -15.12 3.49
N VAL A 192 -7.08 -16.27 3.20
CA VAL A 192 -6.39 -17.11 4.22
C VAL A 192 -4.98 -16.56 4.48
N GLY A 193 -4.38 -15.89 3.52
CA GLY A 193 -3.18 -15.07 3.62
C GLY A 193 -3.55 -13.59 3.54
N ASP A 194 -2.87 -12.84 2.67
CA ASP A 194 -3.09 -11.42 2.44
C ASP A 194 -4.30 -11.19 1.53
N ALA A 195 -5.11 -10.16 1.81
CA ALA A 195 -6.18 -9.84 0.87
C ALA A 195 -5.63 -9.21 -0.42
N PHE A 196 -4.68 -8.31 -0.30
CA PHE A 196 -3.85 -7.83 -1.39
C PHE A 196 -2.38 -8.14 -1.09
N ASN A 197 -1.70 -8.77 -2.05
CA ASN A 197 -0.26 -9.05 -1.99
C ASN A 197 0.39 -8.54 -3.28
N VAL A 198 1.09 -7.43 -3.19
CA VAL A 198 1.70 -6.73 -4.34
C VAL A 198 3.19 -6.59 -4.09
N ASN A 199 4.02 -6.62 -5.15
CA ASN A 199 5.47 -6.50 -4.93
C ASN A 199 5.97 -5.05 -5.06
N ASP A 200 5.65 -4.35 -6.15
CA ASP A 200 6.39 -3.13 -6.46
C ASP A 200 5.66 -1.85 -6.08
N GLU A 201 4.42 -1.71 -6.50
CA GLU A 201 3.63 -0.49 -6.27
C GLU A 201 2.15 -0.82 -6.16
N LEU A 202 1.48 -0.28 -5.13
CA LEU A 202 0.04 -0.39 -4.95
C LEU A 202 -0.58 1.01 -4.79
N ASN A 203 -1.34 1.46 -5.77
CA ASN A 203 -2.04 2.74 -5.72
C ASN A 203 -3.55 2.52 -5.79
N ILE A 204 -4.29 3.08 -4.83
CA ILE A 204 -5.75 2.90 -4.71
C ILE A 204 -6.43 4.25 -4.57
N THR A 205 -7.44 4.51 -5.41
CA THR A 205 -8.23 5.74 -5.32
C THR A 205 -9.70 5.52 -5.65
N GLY A 206 -10.59 6.26 -4.98
CA GLY A 206 -12.02 6.32 -5.28
C GLY A 206 -12.79 5.04 -5.01
N THR A 207 -12.33 4.19 -4.10
CA THR A 207 -12.88 2.85 -3.84
C THR A 207 -13.67 2.76 -2.56
N THR A 208 -14.55 1.76 -2.49
CA THR A 208 -15.13 1.26 -1.23
C THR A 208 -14.68 -0.18 -1.03
N MET A 209 -13.97 -0.47 0.06
CA MET A 209 -13.42 -1.79 0.32
C MET A 209 -13.78 -2.32 1.71
N THR A 210 -14.11 -3.60 1.77
CA THR A 210 -14.17 -4.38 3.02
C THR A 210 -13.23 -5.57 2.88
N VAL A 211 -12.29 -5.67 3.80
CA VAL A 211 -11.21 -6.66 3.78
C VAL A 211 -11.21 -7.46 5.07
N ASP A 212 -11.15 -8.78 4.96
CA ASP A 212 -10.94 -9.73 6.07
C ASP A 212 -9.85 -10.72 5.67
N ALA A 213 -8.64 -10.52 6.16
CA ALA A 213 -7.46 -11.33 5.91
C ALA A 213 -6.99 -12.05 7.18
N LYS A 214 -6.32 -13.21 7.04
CA LYS A 214 -5.71 -13.89 8.18
C LYS A 214 -4.24 -13.52 8.38
N GLU A 215 -3.62 -12.94 7.35
CA GLU A 215 -2.34 -12.24 7.37
C GLU A 215 -2.60 -10.74 7.12
N ASP A 216 -1.91 -10.08 6.18
CA ASP A 216 -2.07 -8.65 5.96
C ASP A 216 -3.35 -8.27 5.20
N GLY A 217 -3.92 -7.15 5.58
CA GLY A 217 -5.10 -6.63 4.88
C GLY A 217 -4.76 -6.11 3.49
N VAL A 218 -3.91 -5.10 3.43
CA VAL A 218 -3.48 -4.47 2.17
C VAL A 218 -1.96 -4.37 2.21
N LYS A 219 -1.27 -5.21 1.44
CA LYS A 219 0.18 -5.34 1.46
C LYS A 219 0.82 -5.00 0.13
N VAL A 220 1.89 -4.20 0.18
CA VAL A 220 2.89 -4.10 -0.87
C VAL A 220 4.28 -4.27 -0.25
N ASP A 221 5.00 -5.30 -0.68
CA ASP A 221 6.27 -5.68 -0.06
C ASP A 221 7.28 -6.17 -1.10
N ASN A 222 8.46 -5.55 -1.08
CA ASN A 222 9.61 -5.97 -1.85
C ASN A 222 10.86 -6.00 -0.97
N ASP A 223 11.21 -7.19 -0.51
CA ASP A 223 12.38 -7.41 0.36
C ASP A 223 13.72 -7.21 -0.37
N ASP A 224 13.74 -7.31 -1.70
CA ASP A 224 14.95 -7.28 -2.52
C ASP A 224 15.34 -5.87 -2.97
N ASP A 225 14.36 -4.96 -3.14
CA ASP A 225 14.58 -3.60 -3.64
C ASP A 225 13.83 -2.57 -2.78
N THR A 226 14.54 -1.87 -1.92
CA THR A 226 13.99 -0.83 -1.03
C THR A 226 13.52 0.45 -1.74
N SER A 227 13.69 0.55 -3.06
CA SER A 227 13.20 1.67 -3.87
C SER A 227 11.78 1.50 -4.38
N VAL A 228 11.21 0.30 -4.22
CA VAL A 228 9.83 -0.08 -4.54
C VAL A 228 9.10 -0.53 -3.28
N GLY A 229 8.01 -1.24 -3.39
CA GLY A 229 7.17 -1.58 -2.22
C GLY A 229 6.37 -0.37 -1.72
N THR A 230 5.98 0.55 -2.62
CA THR A 230 5.35 1.83 -2.27
C THR A 230 3.84 1.78 -2.39
N MET A 231 3.14 2.51 -1.51
CA MET A 231 1.68 2.58 -1.51
C MET A 231 1.18 4.02 -1.48
N TYR A 232 0.18 4.30 -2.33
CA TYR A 232 -0.56 5.56 -2.33
C TYR A 232 -2.06 5.34 -2.22
N LEU A 233 -2.70 6.05 -1.27
CA LEU A 233 -4.12 5.94 -0.97
C LEU A 233 -4.78 7.33 -1.00
N SER A 234 -5.89 7.47 -1.77
CA SER A 234 -6.67 8.71 -1.80
C SER A 234 -8.15 8.45 -2.07
N ASP A 235 -9.03 9.25 -1.50
CA ASP A 235 -10.48 9.26 -1.75
C ASP A 235 -11.17 7.89 -1.57
N ASN A 236 -10.63 7.04 -0.69
CA ASN A 236 -11.15 5.71 -0.42
C ASN A 236 -12.04 5.67 0.81
N THR A 237 -12.88 4.62 0.88
CA THR A 237 -13.50 4.16 2.13
C THR A 237 -13.09 2.70 2.33
N ILE A 238 -12.12 2.45 3.20
CA ILE A 238 -11.54 1.12 3.41
C ILE A 238 -11.76 0.67 4.85
N THR A 239 -12.31 -0.52 5.02
CA THR A 239 -12.43 -1.18 6.31
C THR A 239 -11.65 -2.48 6.28
N VAL A 240 -10.72 -2.65 7.22
CA VAL A 240 -9.82 -3.80 7.31
C VAL A 240 -10.01 -4.53 8.63
N THR A 241 -9.99 -5.85 8.55
CA THR A 241 -9.73 -6.77 9.65
C THR A 241 -8.60 -7.68 9.19
N ALA A 242 -7.49 -7.68 9.88
CA ALA A 242 -6.30 -8.45 9.54
C ALA A 242 -5.83 -9.30 10.74
N GLY A 243 -5.13 -10.37 10.44
CA GLY A 243 -4.47 -11.19 11.47
C GLY A 243 -3.08 -10.70 11.79
N ASP A 244 -2.43 -10.06 10.80
CA ASP A 244 -1.16 -9.35 10.91
C ASP A 244 -1.40 -7.86 10.65
N ASP A 245 -0.82 -7.21 9.66
CA ASP A 245 -0.93 -5.77 9.50
C ASP A 245 -2.20 -5.34 8.76
N GLY A 246 -2.75 -4.20 9.19
CA GLY A 246 -3.91 -3.62 8.53
C GLY A 246 -3.57 -3.15 7.12
N ILE A 247 -2.58 -2.27 7.01
CA ILE A 247 -2.05 -1.69 5.77
C ILE A 247 -0.53 -1.65 5.89
N HIS A 248 0.16 -2.39 5.03
CA HIS A 248 1.61 -2.58 5.05
C HIS A 248 2.26 -2.14 3.73
N ALA A 249 3.32 -1.35 3.81
CA ALA A 249 4.19 -1.01 2.69
C ALA A 249 5.66 -1.13 3.10
N SER A 250 6.43 -2.03 2.49
CA SER A 250 7.88 -2.10 2.79
C SER A 250 8.65 -0.83 2.40
N GLY A 251 8.09 -0.01 1.52
CA GLY A 251 8.56 1.30 1.10
C GLY A 251 7.75 2.45 1.72
N ASP A 252 7.47 3.47 0.93
CA ASP A 252 6.75 4.65 1.37
C ASP A 252 5.23 4.43 1.32
N LEU A 253 4.53 4.67 2.43
CA LEU A 253 3.07 4.72 2.53
C LEU A 253 2.61 6.17 2.57
N VAL A 254 1.78 6.57 1.60
CA VAL A 254 1.20 7.91 1.53
C VAL A 254 -0.32 7.85 1.55
N ILE A 255 -0.96 8.54 2.49
CA ILE A 255 -2.41 8.71 2.58
C ILE A 255 -2.75 10.19 2.38
N ASP A 256 -3.37 10.52 1.24
CA ASP A 256 -3.74 11.92 0.92
C ASP A 256 -5.14 12.28 1.41
N SER A 257 -6.10 11.35 1.36
CA SER A 257 -7.50 11.58 1.74
C SER A 257 -8.28 10.27 1.88
N GLY A 258 -9.52 10.32 2.35
CA GLY A 258 -10.40 9.16 2.46
C GLY A 258 -10.74 8.79 3.91
N THR A 259 -11.41 7.67 4.09
CA THR A 259 -11.78 7.10 5.39
C THR A 259 -11.23 5.69 5.50
N TYR A 260 -10.42 5.45 6.51
CA TYR A 260 -9.76 4.18 6.75
C TYR A 260 -10.07 3.68 8.16
N THR A 261 -10.53 2.46 8.25
CA THR A 261 -10.86 1.84 9.55
C THR A 261 -10.19 0.48 9.64
N VAL A 262 -9.15 0.39 10.43
CA VAL A 262 -8.55 -0.89 10.83
C VAL A 262 -9.25 -1.33 12.13
N LYS A 263 -10.13 -2.32 12.00
CA LYS A 263 -10.93 -2.81 13.12
C LYS A 263 -10.16 -3.73 14.05
N LYS A 264 -9.16 -4.40 13.49
CA LYS A 264 -8.27 -5.32 14.19
C LYS A 264 -7.08 -5.61 13.31
N SER A 265 -5.89 -5.60 13.89
CA SER A 265 -4.62 -6.03 13.29
C SER A 265 -3.59 -6.30 14.39
N THR A 266 -2.42 -6.79 14.03
CA THR A 266 -1.22 -6.71 14.87
C THR A 266 -0.73 -5.28 14.83
N GLU A 267 -0.25 -4.78 13.69
CA GLU A 267 0.04 -3.36 13.47
C GLU A 267 -1.03 -2.72 12.58
N GLY A 268 -1.31 -1.44 12.83
CA GLY A 268 -2.37 -0.73 12.10
C GLY A 268 -1.95 -0.29 10.70
N LEU A 269 -0.93 0.56 10.66
CA LEU A 269 -0.23 1.02 9.48
C LEU A 269 1.25 0.73 9.66
N GLU A 270 1.84 0.00 8.73
CA GLU A 270 3.28 -0.20 8.67
C GLU A 270 3.88 0.38 7.39
N GLY A 271 5.10 0.91 7.49
CA GLY A 271 5.83 1.41 6.33
C GLY A 271 7.23 1.88 6.65
N LYS A 272 8.16 1.81 5.68
CA LYS A 272 9.48 2.45 5.83
C LYS A 272 9.32 3.92 6.16
N SER A 273 8.48 4.62 5.43
CA SER A 273 8.03 5.96 5.76
C SER A 273 6.51 6.06 5.63
N ILE A 274 5.89 6.77 6.56
CA ILE A 274 4.45 6.96 6.57
C ILE A 274 4.14 8.44 6.54
N THR A 275 3.40 8.88 5.51
CA THR A 275 2.96 10.27 5.37
C THR A 275 1.44 10.34 5.30
N ILE A 276 0.81 11.03 6.24
CA ILE A 276 -0.61 11.33 6.25
C ILE A 276 -0.81 12.80 5.92
N ASN A 277 -1.34 13.08 4.72
CA ASN A 277 -1.66 14.44 4.28
C ASN A 277 -3.08 14.86 4.65
N GLY A 278 -4.00 13.88 4.80
CA GLY A 278 -5.40 14.11 5.14
C GLY A 278 -6.17 12.81 5.36
N GLY A 279 -7.49 12.92 5.46
CA GLY A 279 -8.39 11.79 5.68
C GLY A 279 -8.76 11.57 7.15
N ASP A 280 -9.69 10.61 7.36
CA ASP A 280 -10.15 10.16 8.66
C ASP A 280 -9.70 8.71 8.88
N ILE A 281 -8.73 8.49 9.75
CA ILE A 281 -8.11 7.19 9.99
C ILE A 281 -8.41 6.75 11.42
N THR A 282 -8.96 5.54 11.57
CA THR A 282 -9.24 4.93 12.86
C THR A 282 -8.60 3.54 12.90
N ILE A 283 -7.78 3.30 13.92
CA ILE A 283 -7.00 2.09 14.08
C ILE A 283 -7.26 1.48 15.46
N TYR A 284 -7.50 0.17 15.46
CA TYR A 284 -7.30 -0.67 16.63
C TYR A 284 -6.31 -1.78 16.28
N SER A 285 -5.19 -1.83 16.99
CA SER A 285 -4.12 -2.82 16.86
C SER A 285 -3.82 -3.50 18.18
N THR A 286 -3.22 -4.69 18.12
CA THR A 286 -2.81 -5.44 19.33
C THR A 286 -1.35 -5.20 19.68
N ASP A 287 -0.57 -4.67 18.75
CA ASP A 287 0.76 -4.14 18.87
C ASP A 287 0.74 -2.65 18.49
N ASP A 288 1.62 -2.17 17.62
CA ASP A 288 1.71 -0.76 17.31
C ASP A 288 0.58 -0.26 16.39
N GLY A 289 0.14 0.98 16.66
CA GLY A 289 -0.91 1.58 15.84
C GLY A 289 -0.39 2.03 14.48
N VAL A 290 0.73 2.73 14.49
CA VAL A 290 1.48 3.19 13.32
C VAL A 290 2.93 2.85 13.57
N ASN A 291 3.52 2.01 12.72
CA ASN A 291 4.92 1.58 12.80
C ASN A 291 5.70 2.06 11.57
N ALA A 292 6.57 3.07 11.74
CA ALA A 292 7.50 3.48 10.69
C ALA A 292 8.83 2.74 10.88
N ALA A 293 9.02 1.65 10.15
CA ALA A 293 10.18 0.76 10.29
C ALA A 293 10.60 0.16 8.95
N ASN A 294 11.89 -0.10 8.78
CA ASN A 294 12.43 -0.99 7.75
C ASN A 294 13.87 -1.37 8.09
N LYS A 295 14.13 -2.65 8.29
CA LYS A 295 15.44 -3.21 8.67
C LYS A 295 16.57 -2.96 7.67
N ASN A 296 16.24 -2.70 6.40
CA ASN A 296 17.18 -2.52 5.30
C ASN A 296 17.41 -1.04 4.95
N ALA A 297 16.60 -0.11 5.52
CA ALA A 297 16.69 1.31 5.26
C ALA A 297 17.67 2.01 6.23
N GLN A 298 18.17 3.19 5.85
CA GLN A 298 18.89 4.04 6.79
C GLN A 298 17.88 4.75 7.71
N GLN A 299 18.23 4.96 8.97
CA GLN A 299 17.37 5.65 9.94
C GLN A 299 16.83 7.00 9.44
N SER A 300 17.60 7.72 8.63
CA SER A 300 17.17 9.01 8.04
C SER A 300 16.07 8.87 6.99
N GLU A 301 15.82 7.67 6.48
CA GLU A 301 14.77 7.36 5.49
C GLU A 301 13.50 6.85 6.17
N ILE A 302 13.58 6.54 7.47
CA ILE A 302 12.46 6.06 8.28
C ILE A 302 11.82 7.25 8.99
N PHE A 303 10.52 7.45 8.79
CA PHE A 303 9.82 8.54 9.45
C PHE A 303 8.30 8.38 9.43
N PHE A 304 7.65 8.96 10.42
CA PHE A 304 6.22 9.26 10.41
C PHE A 304 6.01 10.76 10.22
N THR A 305 5.16 11.17 9.29
CA THR A 305 4.79 12.57 9.07
C THR A 305 3.28 12.72 8.99
N MET A 306 2.71 13.60 9.81
CA MET A 306 1.31 14.01 9.72
C MET A 306 1.20 15.48 9.33
N ASN A 307 0.61 15.75 8.18
CA ASN A 307 0.39 17.10 7.64
C ASN A 307 -1.04 17.59 7.87
N GLY A 308 -2.01 16.67 8.00
CA GLY A 308 -3.43 17.01 8.16
C GLY A 308 -4.29 15.79 8.44
N GLY A 309 -5.63 15.97 8.44
CA GLY A 309 -6.59 14.90 8.70
C GLY A 309 -6.80 14.58 10.18
N ASN A 310 -7.44 13.44 10.44
CA ASN A 310 -7.69 12.93 11.78
C ASN A 310 -7.18 11.50 11.89
N LEU A 311 -6.32 11.25 12.86
CA LEU A 311 -5.80 9.94 13.19
C LEU A 311 -6.24 9.57 14.61
N THR A 312 -7.01 8.49 14.74
CA THR A 312 -7.41 7.94 16.03
C THR A 312 -6.84 6.55 16.16
N VAL A 313 -6.04 6.32 17.19
CA VAL A 313 -5.37 5.05 17.44
C VAL A 313 -5.70 4.56 18.84
N GLU A 314 -6.08 3.30 18.92
CA GLU A 314 -6.21 2.55 20.17
C GLU A 314 -5.36 1.28 20.04
N VAL A 315 -4.42 1.09 20.97
CA VAL A 315 -3.55 -0.10 20.98
C VAL A 315 -3.89 -1.02 22.14
N GLY A 316 -3.48 -2.29 22.02
CA GLY A 316 -3.61 -3.32 23.04
C GLY A 316 -2.87 -2.97 24.32
N GLN A 317 -2.83 -3.94 25.25
CA GLN A 317 -2.05 -3.82 26.49
C GLN A 317 -0.71 -4.55 26.30
N GLY A 318 0.35 -3.95 26.73
CA GLY A 318 1.70 -4.52 26.67
C GLY A 318 2.75 -3.47 26.35
N ASP A 319 3.80 -3.88 25.70
CA ASP A 319 4.81 -3.02 25.10
C ASP A 319 4.33 -2.65 23.70
N THR A 320 3.38 -1.71 23.63
CA THR A 320 2.64 -1.34 22.43
C THR A 320 2.55 0.18 22.35
N ASP A 321 2.88 0.73 21.18
CA ASP A 321 2.92 2.17 20.96
C ASP A 321 1.89 2.62 19.93
N PRO A 322 1.04 3.62 20.26
CA PRO A 322 0.14 4.20 19.27
C PRO A 322 0.86 4.71 18.03
N ILE A 323 2.06 5.28 18.19
CA ILE A 323 2.93 5.68 17.08
C ILE A 323 4.37 5.32 17.43
N ASP A 324 4.92 4.35 16.71
CA ASP A 324 6.33 3.98 16.73
C ASP A 324 7.04 4.45 15.44
N SER A 325 8.29 4.85 15.58
CA SER A 325 9.16 5.15 14.45
C SER A 325 10.62 4.85 14.75
N ASN A 326 11.19 3.89 14.09
CA ASN A 326 12.65 3.66 14.12
C ASN A 326 13.47 4.84 13.51
N GLY A 327 12.83 5.97 13.28
CA GLY A 327 13.40 7.18 12.72
C GLY A 327 12.81 8.45 13.30
N ASN A 328 12.34 9.35 12.46
CA ASN A 328 11.87 10.66 12.88
C ASN A 328 10.34 10.73 12.93
N ILE A 329 9.82 11.58 13.82
CA ILE A 329 8.40 11.93 13.85
C ILE A 329 8.22 13.41 13.53
N THR A 330 7.26 13.74 12.65
CA THR A 330 6.92 15.12 12.32
C THR A 330 5.39 15.30 12.34
N VAL A 331 4.90 16.23 13.14
CA VAL A 331 3.49 16.63 13.13
C VAL A 331 3.40 18.10 12.77
N ASN A 332 2.87 18.36 11.57
CA ASN A 332 2.70 19.70 11.01
C ASN A 332 1.25 20.21 11.11
N GLY A 333 0.28 19.31 11.29
CA GLY A 333 -1.14 19.66 11.34
C GLY A 333 -2.01 18.45 11.62
N GLY A 334 -3.34 18.66 11.58
CA GLY A 334 -4.33 17.62 11.83
C GLY A 334 -4.62 17.36 13.29
N THR A 335 -5.29 16.27 13.58
CA THR A 335 -5.62 15.85 14.95
C THR A 335 -5.21 14.40 15.16
N ILE A 336 -4.39 14.14 16.16
CA ILE A 336 -3.99 12.80 16.60
C ILE A 336 -4.63 12.51 17.94
N LYS A 337 -5.36 11.41 18.06
CA LYS A 337 -5.93 10.91 19.32
C LYS A 337 -5.42 9.51 19.57
N MET A 338 -4.74 9.32 20.65
CA MET A 338 -4.11 8.06 21.05
C MET A 338 -4.68 7.56 22.35
N THR A 339 -4.93 6.26 22.43
CA THR A 339 -5.30 5.53 23.65
C THR A 339 -4.35 4.35 23.80
N GLY A 340 -3.55 4.35 24.86
CA GLY A 340 -2.52 3.34 25.12
C GLY A 340 -1.78 3.63 26.42
N GLN A 341 -0.76 2.82 26.73
CA GLN A 341 0.11 3.06 27.89
C GLN A 341 1.16 4.14 27.60
N SER A 342 1.57 4.27 26.36
CA SER A 342 2.49 5.27 25.85
C SER A 342 1.78 6.19 24.84
N GLY A 343 2.49 7.05 24.16
CA GLY A 343 2.00 7.87 23.06
C GLY A 343 2.86 7.72 21.83
N PHE A 344 4.13 8.02 21.96
CA PHE A 344 5.12 7.97 20.90
C PHE A 344 6.37 7.22 21.35
N ASP A 345 6.86 6.32 20.53
CA ASP A 345 8.24 5.85 20.57
C ASP A 345 8.98 6.27 19.29
N PHE A 346 10.25 6.66 19.38
CA PHE A 346 11.05 7.02 18.22
C PHE A 346 12.55 7.02 18.51
N ASP A 347 13.30 6.54 17.54
CA ASP A 347 14.77 6.47 17.62
C ASP A 347 15.48 7.76 17.18
N GLY A 348 14.80 8.61 16.40
CA GLY A 348 15.37 9.81 15.81
C GLY A 348 14.98 11.10 16.57
N THR A 349 14.42 12.04 15.82
CA THR A 349 13.99 13.34 16.35
C THR A 349 12.50 13.56 16.16
N ALA A 350 11.87 14.29 17.10
CA ALA A 350 10.49 14.72 16.96
C ALA A 350 10.40 16.21 16.62
N THR A 351 9.52 16.54 15.67
CA THR A 351 9.19 17.92 15.28
C THR A 351 7.69 18.13 15.39
N TYR A 352 7.27 19.14 16.14
CA TYR A 352 5.87 19.51 16.31
C TYR A 352 5.69 20.99 15.96
N THR A 353 5.07 21.27 14.81
CA THR A 353 4.87 22.63 14.29
C THR A 353 3.41 23.05 14.25
N GLY A 354 2.47 22.12 14.38
CA GLY A 354 1.03 22.41 14.35
C GLY A 354 0.16 21.18 14.55
N GLY A 355 -1.15 21.41 14.63
CA GLY A 355 -2.13 20.36 14.90
C GLY A 355 -2.46 20.18 16.36
N ASP A 356 -3.29 19.19 16.66
CA ASP A 356 -3.72 18.85 18.02
C ASP A 356 -3.39 17.38 18.32
N ILE A 357 -2.68 17.14 19.42
CA ILE A 357 -2.31 15.81 19.89
C ILE A 357 -2.98 15.56 21.23
N TYR A 358 -3.61 14.39 21.38
CA TYR A 358 -4.25 13.93 22.61
C TYR A 358 -3.77 12.51 22.93
N ILE A 359 -3.34 12.30 24.18
CA ILE A 359 -3.01 10.98 24.73
C ILE A 359 -3.95 10.73 25.90
N ASN A 360 -4.75 9.66 25.83
CA ASN A 360 -5.75 9.30 26.83
C ASN A 360 -6.72 10.46 27.18
N GLY A 361 -7.05 11.29 26.16
CA GLY A 361 -7.92 12.45 26.28
C GLY A 361 -7.23 13.74 26.77
N GLU A 362 -5.97 13.69 27.17
CA GLU A 362 -5.19 14.86 27.59
C GLU A 362 -4.43 15.48 26.43
N LYS A 363 -4.63 16.80 26.21
CA LYS A 363 -3.96 17.53 25.14
C LYS A 363 -2.46 17.69 25.44
N GLN A 364 -1.63 17.36 24.46
CA GLN A 364 -0.18 17.51 24.52
C GLN A 364 0.27 18.84 23.89
N THR A 365 1.38 19.38 24.38
CA THR A 365 2.03 20.59 23.84
C THR A 365 3.38 20.31 23.19
N GLU A 366 3.88 19.10 23.34
CA GLU A 366 5.13 18.59 22.77
C GLU A 366 5.03 17.10 22.50
N ILE A 367 5.88 16.56 21.65
CA ILE A 367 6.04 15.12 21.43
C ILE A 367 7.15 14.62 22.34
N VAL A 368 6.79 13.71 23.25
CA VAL A 368 7.73 13.13 24.22
C VAL A 368 7.90 11.65 23.88
N ASN A 369 9.15 11.20 23.80
CA ASN A 369 9.48 9.78 23.67
C ASN A 369 9.10 9.03 24.95
N SER A 370 8.29 8.01 24.81
CA SER A 370 7.76 7.22 25.93
C SER A 370 8.70 6.10 26.40
N MET A 371 9.78 5.80 25.64
CA MET A 371 10.70 4.73 26.03
C MET A 371 11.31 4.98 27.41
N PRO A 372 11.15 4.07 28.40
CA PRO A 372 11.92 4.14 29.63
C PRO A 372 13.35 3.66 29.38
N GLY A 373 14.26 4.53 28.94
CA GLY A 373 15.69 4.17 28.90
C GLY A 373 16.55 4.79 27.81
N GLY A 374 16.03 5.52 26.82
CA GLY A 374 16.79 6.19 25.77
C GLY A 374 17.36 7.56 26.12
N GLY A 375 17.39 7.95 27.37
CA GLY A 375 17.98 9.20 27.82
C GLY A 375 19.50 9.14 27.84
N GLY A 376 20.16 9.58 26.79
CA GLY A 376 21.56 9.90 26.73
C GLY A 376 21.88 10.97 27.79
N ALA A 377 22.36 10.59 28.97
CA ALA A 377 22.87 11.53 29.96
C ALA A 377 24.13 12.22 29.41
N PRO A 378 24.20 13.57 29.43
CA PRO A 378 25.47 14.25 29.18
C PRO A 378 26.46 13.94 30.34
N GLY A 379 27.62 13.53 29.95
CA GLY A 379 28.70 13.02 30.76
C GLY A 379 29.13 13.90 31.92
N GLY A 380 29.77 13.28 32.89
CA GLY A 380 30.62 14.00 33.84
C GLY A 380 30.95 13.24 35.09
N GLY A 381 32.08 12.59 35.10
CA GLY A 381 33.06 12.51 36.16
C GLY A 381 32.86 11.49 37.29
N PRO A 382 33.82 11.21 38.18
CA PRO A 382 35.21 10.97 37.87
C PRO A 382 35.66 9.54 38.28
N GLN A 383 36.78 9.13 37.72
CA GLN A 383 37.53 7.91 38.08
C GLN A 383 37.77 7.80 39.62
N GLY A 384 37.39 6.72 40.21
CA GLY A 384 37.79 6.25 41.53
C GLY A 384 38.61 4.96 41.39
N ASN A 385 39.92 5.09 41.64
CA ASN A 385 40.93 4.04 41.66
C ASN A 385 40.85 3.24 42.96
N GLY A 386 41.01 1.93 42.93
CA GLY A 386 41.13 1.15 44.18
C GLY A 386 41.08 -0.36 44.00
N GLY A 387 42.08 -0.97 43.73
CA GLY A 387 43.00 -1.98 44.19
C GLY A 387 42.51 -3.37 44.69
N PRO A 388 43.37 -4.37 44.70
CA PRO A 388 43.02 -5.76 44.49
C PRO A 388 42.99 -6.60 45.79
N GLY A 389 42.36 -7.76 45.73
CA GLY A 389 42.41 -8.80 46.76
C GLY A 389 41.31 -9.84 46.49
N GLY A 390 41.58 -11.05 46.17
CA GLY A 390 42.35 -12.07 46.84
C GLY A 390 41.43 -13.27 47.04
N ARG A 391 41.77 -14.37 46.40
CA ARG A 391 41.11 -15.70 46.53
C ARG A 391 41.19 -16.20 47.98
N PRO A 392 40.49 -17.27 48.39
CA PRO A 392 40.56 -18.61 47.78
C PRO A 392 39.30 -19.11 47.08
#